data_eb53d1c550f8516aa9d5d56c6c945f44
#
_entry.id   eb53d1c550f8516aa9d5d56c6c945f44
#
_cell.length_a   1.000
_cell.length_b   1.000
_cell.length_c   1.000
_cell.angle_alpha   90.00
_cell.angle_beta   90.00
_cell.angle_gamma   90.00
#
_symmetry.space_group_name_H-M   'P 1'
#
loop_
_entity.id
_entity.type
_entity.pdbx_description
1 polymer ?
#
loop_
_entity_poly.entity_id
_entity_poly.type
_entity_poly.pdbx_seq_one_letter_code
_entity_poly.pdbx_strand_id
1 'polypeptide(L)'
;MNKIKILLTLSLLFGLSSSAVFADALSSDKDIIGSWFLEYTKKSPEDVAKKSMGMTWVLNNNQLTQKDIPQVRGAPYDAPAVDYIVEDGTLKVSILGRAGKFDVYSLVEKTDKSMVLKDNKYGTYMYFIKK
;
A
#
# COMPACT_ATOMS: atom_id res chain seq x y z
N MET A 1 -7.76 30.77 -33.57
CA MET A 1 -7.40 30.09 -33.39
C MET A 1 -6.52 29.75 -32.50
N ASN A 2 -6.00 29.80 -32.17
CA ASN A 2 -5.09 29.50 -31.45
C ASN A 2 -5.38 29.66 -30.13
N LYS A 3 -5.98 30.38 -29.76
CA LYS A 3 -6.29 30.71 -28.55
C LYS A 3 -6.79 29.65 -27.90
N ILE A 4 -7.30 29.01 -28.36
CA ILE A 4 -7.88 27.96 -27.90
C ILE A 4 -6.99 27.13 -27.26
N LYS A 5 -6.14 26.82 -27.79
CA LYS A 5 -5.27 26.00 -27.33
C LYS A 5 -4.91 26.38 -26.05
N ILE A 6 -4.98 27.36 -25.79
CA ILE A 6 -4.57 27.82 -24.61
C ILE A 6 -5.26 27.21 -23.57
N LEU A 7 -6.31 27.28 -23.68
CA LEU A 7 -7.04 26.84 -22.72
C LEU A 7 -6.83 25.53 -22.41
N LEU A 8 -6.80 24.91 -23.24
CA LEU A 8 -6.67 23.61 -23.02
C LEU A 8 -5.54 23.40 -22.19
N THR A 9 -4.73 24.11 -22.36
CA THR A 9 -3.57 23.87 -21.68
C THR A 9 -3.82 23.94 -20.28
N LEU A 10 -4.45 24.78 -19.94
CA LEU A 10 -4.60 24.99 -18.66
C LEU A 10 -5.23 23.93 -18.07
N SER A 11 -6.00 23.52 -18.67
CA SER A 11 -6.72 22.55 -18.09
C SER A 11 -5.84 21.51 -17.63
N LEU A 12 -5.07 21.16 -18.33
CA LEU A 12 -4.31 20.16 -17.96
C LEU A 12 -3.57 20.45 -16.82
N LEU A 13 -3.24 21.46 -16.69
CA LEU A 13 -2.41 21.69 -15.70
C LEU A 13 -3.00 21.36 -14.46
N PHE A 14 -4.05 21.44 -14.29
CA PHE A 14 -4.59 21.22 -13.16
C PHE A 14 -4.48 19.91 -12.75
N GLY A 15 -4.54 19.25 -13.52
CA GLY A 15 -4.56 17.92 -13.12
C GLY A 15 -3.33 17.56 -12.50
N LEU A 16 -2.37 18.10 -12.86
CA LEU A 16 -1.21 17.71 -12.37
C LEU A 16 -1.02 18.01 -11.02
N SER A 17 -1.64 18.80 -10.52
CA SER A 17 -1.33 19.16 -9.17
C SER A 17 -1.78 18.02 -8.29
N SER A 18 -2.54 17.14 -8.75
CA SER A 18 -2.97 16.06 -7.95
C SER A 18 -1.81 15.20 -7.52
N SER A 19 -1.76 14.87 -6.27
CA SER A 19 -0.70 14.04 -5.79
C SER A 19 -1.10 12.58 -5.84
N ALA A 20 -2.36 12.26 -6.06
CA ALA A 20 -2.78 10.87 -6.08
C ALA A 20 -2.38 10.20 -7.38
N VAL A 21 -1.85 9.02 -7.28
CA VAL A 21 -1.46 8.24 -8.43
C VAL A 21 -2.15 6.91 -8.35
N PHE A 22 -2.98 6.61 -9.34
CA PHE A 22 -3.63 5.31 -9.37
C PHE A 22 -2.69 4.40 -10.11
N ALA A 23 -2.07 3.53 -9.41
CA ALA A 23 -1.08 2.68 -9.99
C ALA A 23 -1.72 1.54 -10.74
N ASP A 24 -1.21 1.24 -11.88
CA ASP A 24 -1.67 0.09 -12.61
C ASP A 24 -1.06 -1.14 -11.99
N ALA A 25 0.20 -1.13 -11.74
CA ALA A 25 0.88 -2.28 -11.19
C ALA A 25 2.22 -1.85 -10.64
N LEU A 26 2.71 -2.60 -9.68
CA LEU A 26 4.04 -2.35 -9.15
C LEU A 26 5.06 -2.87 -10.13
N SER A 27 6.04 -2.06 -10.46
CA SER A 27 7.14 -2.50 -11.30
C SER A 27 8.40 -2.76 -10.48
N SER A 28 8.49 -2.14 -9.32
CA SER A 28 9.62 -2.37 -8.42
C SER A 28 9.20 -1.99 -7.02
N ASP A 29 10.06 -2.24 -6.03
CA ASP A 29 9.74 -1.88 -4.67
C ASP A 29 10.13 -0.45 -4.31
N LYS A 30 10.69 0.31 -5.24
CA LYS A 30 11.14 1.67 -4.91
C LYS A 30 10.03 2.52 -4.32
N ASP A 31 8.83 2.38 -4.83
CA ASP A 31 7.75 3.23 -4.38
C ASP A 31 7.18 2.83 -3.03
N ILE A 32 7.48 1.64 -2.57
CA ILE A 32 6.92 1.15 -1.31
C ILE A 32 7.95 0.94 -0.22
N ILE A 33 9.22 1.23 -0.47
CA ILE A 33 10.23 1.13 0.57
C ILE A 33 9.95 2.17 1.64
N GLY A 34 10.10 1.80 2.88
CA GLY A 34 9.94 2.70 4.02
C GLY A 34 9.04 2.12 5.08
N SER A 35 8.64 2.99 5.99
CA SER A 35 7.77 2.60 7.10
C SER A 35 6.37 3.15 6.84
N TRP A 36 5.39 2.28 6.95
CA TRP A 36 4.01 2.61 6.65
C TRP A 36 3.12 2.20 7.82
N PHE A 37 2.33 3.12 8.30
CA PHE A 37 1.40 2.84 9.39
C PHE A 37 0.07 2.40 8.80
N LEU A 38 -0.38 1.21 9.15
CA LEU A 38 -1.67 0.70 8.68
C LEU A 38 -2.76 1.27 9.57
N GLU A 39 -3.46 2.27 9.06
CA GLU A 39 -4.49 2.94 9.83
C GLU A 39 -5.75 2.10 9.96
N TYR A 40 -6.25 1.59 8.87
CA TYR A 40 -7.48 0.82 8.91
C TYR A 40 -7.62 -0.02 7.64
N THR A 41 -8.57 -0.93 7.67
CA THR A 41 -8.92 -1.75 6.51
C THR A 41 -10.40 -1.56 6.21
N LYS A 42 -10.77 -1.84 4.97
CA LYS A 42 -12.16 -1.84 4.52
C LYS A 42 -12.41 -3.04 3.64
N LYS A 43 -13.64 -3.48 3.56
CA LYS A 43 -13.99 -4.57 2.66
C LYS A 43 -14.10 -4.08 1.23
N SER A 44 -14.42 -2.83 1.03
CA SER A 44 -14.43 -2.20 -0.28
C SER A 44 -14.17 -0.72 -0.11
N PRO A 45 -13.68 -0.03 -1.14
CA PRO A 45 -13.39 1.41 -1.02
C PRO A 45 -14.63 2.23 -0.68
N GLU A 46 -15.81 1.78 -1.10
CA GLU A 46 -17.04 2.53 -0.88
C GLU A 46 -17.61 2.34 0.52
N ASP A 47 -17.13 1.36 1.26
CA ASP A 47 -17.68 1.12 2.59
C ASP A 47 -17.38 2.27 3.52
N VAL A 48 -18.38 2.67 4.32
CA VAL A 48 -18.14 3.65 5.36
C VAL A 48 -17.51 2.96 6.54
N ALA A 49 -17.87 1.71 6.75
CA ALA A 49 -17.34 0.96 7.88
C ALA A 49 -15.88 0.62 7.64
N LYS A 50 -15.07 0.81 8.66
CA LYS A 50 -13.66 0.49 8.57
C LYS A 50 -13.19 -0.10 9.89
N LYS A 51 -12.20 -0.96 9.82
CA LYS A 51 -11.64 -1.60 10.99
C LYS A 51 -10.30 -0.96 11.28
N SER A 52 -10.16 -0.32 12.45
CA SER A 52 -8.90 0.29 12.85
C SER A 52 -7.85 -0.78 13.09
N MET A 53 -6.66 -0.49 12.66
CA MET A 53 -5.55 -1.43 12.81
C MET A 53 -4.52 -0.83 13.78
N GLY A 54 -3.39 -0.42 13.34
CA GLY A 54 -2.44 0.19 14.25
C GLY A 54 -1.06 -0.42 14.23
N MET A 55 -0.81 -1.29 13.26
CA MET A 55 0.53 -1.85 13.13
C MET A 55 1.31 -1.09 12.08
N THR A 56 2.60 -1.26 12.07
CA THR A 56 3.48 -0.63 11.10
C THR A 56 4.14 -1.71 10.25
N TRP A 57 4.19 -1.46 8.95
CA TRP A 57 4.94 -2.31 8.02
C TRP A 57 6.21 -1.57 7.65
N VAL A 58 7.34 -2.23 7.79
CA VAL A 58 8.63 -1.67 7.38
C VAL A 58 9.14 -2.52 6.22
N LEU A 59 9.26 -1.89 5.05
CA LEU A 59 9.74 -2.56 3.84
C LEU A 59 11.13 -2.03 3.52
N ASN A 60 12.12 -2.86 3.58
CA ASN A 60 13.50 -2.45 3.37
C ASN A 60 14.36 -3.67 3.03
N ASN A 61 15.25 -3.52 2.07
CA ASN A 61 16.17 -4.59 1.70
C ASN A 61 15.48 -5.91 1.39
N ASN A 62 14.36 -5.84 0.68
CA ASN A 62 13.60 -7.01 0.28
C ASN A 62 13.03 -7.80 1.46
N GLN A 63 12.88 -7.14 2.59
CA GLN A 63 12.26 -7.77 3.75
C GLN A 63 11.17 -6.87 4.32
N LEU A 64 10.10 -7.50 4.76
CA LEU A 64 9.00 -6.83 5.42
C LEU A 64 9.01 -7.22 6.88
N THR A 65 8.99 -6.22 7.77
CA THR A 65 8.82 -6.45 9.19
C THR A 65 7.51 -5.79 9.61
N GLN A 66 6.65 -6.55 10.27
CA GLN A 66 5.42 -5.99 10.81
C GLN A 66 5.67 -5.70 12.27
N LYS A 67 5.48 -4.45 12.67
CA LYS A 67 5.79 -3.99 14.02
C LYS A 67 4.56 -3.50 14.74
N ASP A 68 4.61 -3.56 16.06
CA ASP A 68 3.53 -3.06 16.92
C ASP A 68 2.19 -3.73 16.60
N ILE A 69 2.22 -5.02 16.36
CA ILE A 69 1.01 -5.76 16.04
C ILE A 69 0.16 -5.86 17.30
N PRO A 70 -1.08 -5.34 17.26
CA PRO A 70 -1.93 -5.39 18.43
C PRO A 70 -2.31 -6.83 18.76
N GLN A 71 -2.49 -7.10 20.03
CA GLN A 71 -3.00 -8.40 20.44
C GLN A 71 -4.03 -8.22 21.53
N VAL A 72 -4.87 -9.20 21.68
CA VAL A 72 -5.96 -9.13 22.64
C VAL A 72 -5.44 -8.95 24.04
N ARG A 73 -4.35 -9.59 24.37
CA ARG A 73 -3.75 -9.46 25.68
C ARG A 73 -2.28 -9.15 25.55
N GLY A 74 -1.78 -8.29 26.39
CA GLY A 74 -0.37 -7.95 26.41
C GLY A 74 -0.06 -6.80 25.50
N ALA A 75 1.21 -6.44 25.47
CA ALA A 75 1.69 -5.33 24.66
C ALA A 75 1.74 -5.73 23.20
N PRO A 76 1.70 -4.75 22.29
CA PRO A 76 1.92 -5.04 20.88
C PRO A 76 3.28 -5.72 20.69
N TYR A 77 3.40 -6.50 19.65
CA TYR A 77 4.64 -7.23 19.39
C TYR A 77 5.08 -7.06 17.94
N ASP A 78 6.33 -7.42 17.67
CA ASP A 78 6.88 -7.37 16.32
C ASP A 78 7.00 -8.79 15.79
N ALA A 79 6.60 -8.99 14.54
CA ALA A 79 6.77 -10.27 13.89
C ALA A 79 8.17 -10.37 13.31
N PRO A 80 8.68 -11.58 13.10
CA PRO A 80 9.96 -11.73 12.43
C PRO A 80 9.89 -11.18 11.01
N ALA A 81 11.01 -10.67 10.50
CA ALA A 81 11.07 -10.19 9.14
C ALA A 81 10.89 -11.35 8.17
N VAL A 82 10.18 -11.10 7.08
CA VAL A 82 10.02 -12.10 6.03
C VAL A 82 10.40 -11.47 4.70
N ASP A 83 10.77 -12.29 3.74
CA ASP A 83 11.16 -11.78 2.44
C ASP A 83 9.95 -11.36 1.63
N TYR A 84 10.14 -10.36 0.78
CA TYR A 84 9.11 -10.01 -0.19
C TYR A 84 9.76 -9.81 -1.55
N ILE A 85 8.97 -9.91 -2.59
CA ILE A 85 9.42 -9.59 -3.94
C ILE A 85 8.28 -8.84 -4.62
N VAL A 86 8.63 -8.05 -5.62
CA VAL A 86 7.65 -7.44 -6.49
C VAL A 86 7.73 -8.21 -7.80
N GLU A 87 6.65 -8.87 -8.15
CA GLU A 87 6.63 -9.75 -9.30
C GLU A 87 5.24 -9.75 -9.92
N ASP A 88 5.15 -9.76 -11.23
CA ASP A 88 3.87 -9.74 -11.92
C ASP A 88 2.98 -8.59 -11.50
N GLY A 89 3.58 -7.45 -11.21
CA GLY A 89 2.84 -6.25 -10.85
C GLY A 89 2.28 -6.24 -9.45
N THR A 90 2.66 -7.19 -8.61
CA THR A 90 2.13 -7.31 -7.26
C THR A 90 3.24 -7.40 -6.24
N LEU A 91 2.90 -7.18 -4.99
CA LEU A 91 3.81 -7.38 -3.86
C LEU A 91 3.51 -8.77 -3.30
N LYS A 92 4.50 -9.64 -3.30
CA LYS A 92 4.38 -11.00 -2.77
C LYS A 92 5.22 -11.10 -1.52
N VAL A 93 4.56 -11.37 -0.41
CA VAL A 93 5.19 -11.45 0.90
C VAL A 93 5.23 -12.91 1.35
N SER A 94 6.41 -13.40 1.67
CA SER A 94 6.57 -14.79 2.09
C SER A 94 5.80 -15.05 3.38
N ILE A 95 5.18 -16.20 3.47
CA ILE A 95 4.46 -16.60 4.67
C ILE A 95 5.44 -17.35 5.56
N LEU A 96 5.62 -16.85 6.77
CA LEU A 96 6.55 -17.44 7.72
C LEU A 96 6.22 -18.90 7.95
N GLY A 97 7.21 -19.74 7.81
CA GLY A 97 7.03 -21.18 8.05
C GLY A 97 6.40 -21.94 6.89
N ARG A 98 6.13 -21.29 5.78
CA ARG A 98 5.50 -21.96 4.63
C ARG A 98 6.27 -21.63 3.36
N ALA A 99 7.35 -22.34 3.14
CA ALA A 99 8.23 -22.08 2.00
C ALA A 99 7.45 -22.12 0.69
N GLY A 100 7.70 -21.16 -0.17
CA GLY A 100 7.07 -21.08 -1.47
C GLY A 100 5.64 -20.57 -1.46
N LYS A 101 5.13 -20.15 -0.31
CA LYS A 101 3.78 -19.58 -0.22
C LYS A 101 3.89 -18.10 0.05
N PHE A 102 2.97 -17.35 -0.52
CA PHE A 102 3.00 -15.89 -0.42
C PHE A 102 1.61 -15.34 -0.14
N ASP A 103 1.60 -14.23 0.58
CA ASP A 103 0.43 -13.36 0.61
C ASP A 103 0.66 -12.37 -0.52
N VAL A 104 -0.34 -12.13 -1.33
CA VAL A 104 -0.20 -11.30 -2.53
C VAL A 104 -1.07 -10.06 -2.41
N TYR A 105 -0.45 -8.90 -2.67
CA TYR A 105 -1.13 -7.62 -2.56
C TYR A 105 -1.00 -6.84 -3.86
N SER A 106 -2.09 -6.20 -4.27
CA SER A 106 -2.07 -5.31 -5.42
C SER A 106 -2.03 -3.87 -4.94
N LEU A 107 -1.30 -3.03 -5.66
CA LEU A 107 -1.27 -1.61 -5.33
C LEU A 107 -2.49 -0.95 -5.96
N VAL A 108 -3.32 -0.35 -5.14
CA VAL A 108 -4.54 0.30 -5.61
C VAL A 108 -4.31 1.77 -5.86
N GLU A 109 -3.62 2.42 -4.92
CA GLU A 109 -3.41 3.85 -5.02
C GLU A 109 -2.18 4.23 -4.22
N LYS A 110 -1.46 5.24 -4.65
CA LYS A 110 -0.30 5.68 -3.91
C LYS A 110 -0.05 7.17 -4.11
N THR A 111 0.28 7.84 -3.02
CA THR A 111 0.79 9.21 -3.06
C THR A 111 2.12 9.20 -2.32
N ASP A 112 2.74 10.36 -2.15
CA ASP A 112 3.98 10.43 -1.39
C ASP A 112 3.77 10.05 0.07
N LYS A 113 2.56 10.22 0.57
CA LYS A 113 2.29 10.02 1.99
C LYS A 113 1.30 8.92 2.31
N SER A 114 0.76 8.29 1.32
CA SER A 114 -0.26 7.26 1.55
C SER A 114 -0.17 6.15 0.54
N MET A 115 -0.73 5.01 0.88
CA MET A 115 -0.72 3.85 0.02
C MET A 115 -1.93 2.99 0.35
N VAL A 116 -2.58 2.47 -0.67
CA VAL A 116 -3.68 1.52 -0.48
C VAL A 116 -3.29 0.23 -1.18
N LEU A 117 -3.27 -0.84 -0.42
CA LEU A 117 -3.03 -2.18 -0.97
C LEU A 117 -4.31 -2.99 -0.85
N LYS A 118 -4.48 -3.93 -1.77
CA LYS A 118 -5.59 -4.86 -1.71
C LYS A 118 -5.03 -6.25 -1.51
N ASP A 119 -5.52 -6.95 -0.49
CA ASP A 119 -5.17 -8.33 -0.23
C ASP A 119 -5.91 -9.17 -1.26
N ASN A 120 -5.19 -9.83 -2.15
CA ASN A 120 -5.80 -10.57 -3.24
C ASN A 120 -6.51 -11.85 -2.80
N LYS A 121 -6.23 -12.33 -1.60
CA LYS A 121 -6.87 -13.53 -1.11
C LYS A 121 -8.25 -13.23 -0.54
N TYR A 122 -8.36 -12.19 0.28
CA TYR A 122 -9.63 -11.87 0.92
C TYR A 122 -10.31 -10.63 0.35
N GLY A 123 -9.65 -9.90 -0.52
CA GLY A 123 -10.23 -8.70 -1.11
C GLY A 123 -10.29 -7.51 -0.19
N THR A 124 -9.54 -7.55 0.91
CA THR A 124 -9.54 -6.46 1.89
C THR A 124 -8.65 -5.33 1.42
N TYR A 125 -9.11 -4.10 1.58
CA TYR A 125 -8.33 -2.92 1.24
C TYR A 125 -7.63 -2.40 2.49
N MET A 126 -6.35 -2.15 2.40
CA MET A 126 -5.50 -1.78 3.52
C MET A 126 -4.98 -0.37 3.30
N TYR A 127 -5.29 0.53 4.22
CA TYR A 127 -4.97 1.95 4.07
C TYR A 127 -3.80 2.33 4.96
N PHE A 128 -2.70 2.69 4.32
CA PHE A 128 -1.45 3.04 5.01
C PHE A 128 -1.12 4.51 4.85
N ILE A 129 -0.48 5.07 5.87
CA ILE A 129 0.11 6.40 5.77
C ILE A 129 1.60 6.27 6.07
N LYS A 130 2.38 7.11 5.43
CA LYS A 130 3.83 7.08 5.57
C LYS A 130 4.23 7.56 6.95
N LYS A 131 5.18 6.90 7.54
CA LYS A 131 5.71 7.28 8.84
C LYS A 131 6.97 8.08 8.70
#